data_cae00dc1724cc2f0a67c81b9fdca8049
#
_entry.id   cae00dc1724cc2f0a67c81b9fdca8049
#
_cell.length_a   1.000
_cell.length_b   1.000
_cell.length_c   1.000
_cell.angle_alpha   90.00
_cell.angle_beta   90.00
_cell.angle_gamma   90.00
#
_symmetry.space_group_name_H-M   'P 1'
#
loop_
_entity.id
_entity.type
_entity.pdbx_description
1 polymer ?
#
loop_
_entity_poly.entity_id
_entity_poly.type
_entity_poly.pdbx_seq_one_letter_code
_entity_poly.pdbx_strand_id
1 'polypeptide(L)'
;MIKENFIKLYENSFRENWDLPCYTDYGENTQYTYGQVAEEIARLHLLFKHCSLRRGDKISVIGKNNAHWCIAYMATITYGAIIVPILQDFSPNDVHHIVNHSESTFLFTSDNIWDNLEEEKLTGLRGVFSLTDFRCLYQRDGETIQKFLKNLDKEMHSSYPQGFSRENIQYTTLSNDKVMLLNYTSGTTGFSKGVMLTGNNLAGNVTFGIRTELLKKGDKVLSFHPLAHAYGCAFDFLTATAVGTHVTLLGKIPSPKIIMKAFEEVKPNLIITVPLVIEKIYKNIIQPLINKKGMKWALNIPLLDTQIYNQIRKKLIDALGGRFKEI
;
A
#
# COMPACT_ATOMS: atom_id res chain seq x y z
N MET A 1 16.00 -1.67 -21.13
CA MET A 1 16.32 -2.30 -19.84
C MET A 1 16.38 -1.19 -18.80
N ILE A 2 15.65 -1.31 -17.69
CA ILE A 2 15.64 -0.31 -16.64
C ILE A 2 16.97 -0.39 -15.90
N LYS A 3 17.66 0.75 -15.76
CA LYS A 3 19.01 0.81 -15.17
C LYS A 3 18.95 0.83 -13.63
N GLU A 4 17.88 1.40 -13.05
CA GLU A 4 17.72 1.52 -11.60
C GLU A 4 17.37 0.16 -10.99
N ASN A 5 18.10 -0.23 -9.94
CA ASN A 5 17.73 -1.40 -9.14
C ASN A 5 16.50 -1.07 -8.31
N PHE A 6 15.46 -1.91 -8.40
CA PHE A 6 14.17 -1.67 -7.78
C PHE A 6 14.27 -1.53 -6.25
N ILE A 7 15.02 -2.39 -5.59
CA ILE A 7 15.19 -2.32 -4.12
C ILE A 7 16.00 -1.09 -3.73
N LYS A 8 17.03 -0.75 -4.53
CA LYS A 8 17.88 0.41 -4.27
C LYS A 8 17.14 1.75 -4.35
N LEU A 9 16.09 1.83 -5.17
CA LEU A 9 15.20 3.01 -5.18
C LEU A 9 14.64 3.30 -3.78
N TYR A 10 14.16 2.27 -3.09
CA TYR A 10 13.60 2.44 -1.74
C TYR A 10 14.66 2.64 -0.68
N GLU A 11 15.80 1.96 -0.78
CA GLU A 11 16.93 2.22 0.12
C GLU A 11 17.32 3.70 0.09
N ASN A 12 17.44 4.28 -1.10
CA ASN A 12 17.74 5.69 -1.28
C ASN A 12 16.59 6.58 -0.76
N SER A 13 15.33 6.26 -1.12
CA SER A 13 14.18 7.05 -0.68
C SER A 13 14.06 7.12 0.84
N PHE A 14 14.21 6.00 1.55
CA PHE A 14 14.15 5.98 3.01
C PHE A 14 15.29 6.77 3.66
N ARG A 15 16.49 6.75 3.09
CA ARG A 15 17.63 7.54 3.57
C ARG A 15 17.42 9.04 3.35
N GLU A 16 17.02 9.42 2.15
CA GLU A 16 16.94 10.82 1.72
C GLU A 16 15.74 11.56 2.32
N ASN A 17 14.67 10.82 2.65
CA ASN A 17 13.41 11.38 3.17
C ASN A 17 13.20 11.11 4.65
N TRP A 18 14.22 10.69 5.40
CA TRP A 18 14.21 10.17 6.76
C TRP A 18 13.22 10.86 7.70
N ASP A 19 13.22 12.19 7.74
CA ASP A 19 12.41 12.99 8.65
C ASP A 19 11.03 13.36 8.11
N LEU A 20 10.73 13.04 6.84
CA LEU A 20 9.45 13.36 6.23
C LEU A 20 8.37 12.37 6.65
N PRO A 21 7.09 12.81 6.75
CA PRO A 21 5.95 11.90 6.87
C PRO A 21 5.91 10.92 5.69
N CYS A 22 5.73 9.63 5.98
CA CYS A 22 5.65 8.55 4.99
C CYS A 22 4.21 8.03 4.90
N TYR A 23 3.72 7.40 5.97
CA TYR A 23 2.38 6.81 6.00
C TYR A 23 1.56 7.37 7.16
N THR A 24 0.27 7.63 6.90
CA THR A 24 -0.72 7.97 7.92
C THR A 24 -1.97 7.11 7.69
N ASP A 25 -2.45 6.47 8.73
CA ASP A 25 -3.73 5.76 8.69
C ASP A 25 -4.87 6.74 8.91
N TYR A 26 -5.74 6.90 7.90
CA TYR A 26 -6.81 7.91 7.93
C TYR A 26 -7.82 7.68 9.06
N GLY A 27 -7.99 8.71 9.89
CA GLY A 27 -8.89 8.67 11.04
C GLY A 27 -8.31 7.96 12.27
N GLU A 28 -7.03 7.62 12.24
CA GLU A 28 -6.25 7.13 13.37
C GLU A 28 -5.13 8.13 13.69
N ASN A 29 -4.64 8.11 14.94
CA ASN A 29 -3.50 8.96 15.32
C ASN A 29 -2.14 8.33 14.97
N THR A 30 -2.13 7.46 13.96
CA THR A 30 -0.94 6.71 13.55
C THR A 30 -0.31 7.39 12.35
N GLN A 31 0.89 7.93 12.54
CA GLN A 31 1.71 8.50 11.46
C GLN A 31 3.14 8.03 11.63
N TYR A 32 3.73 7.57 10.54
CA TYR A 32 5.13 7.17 10.45
C TYR A 32 5.91 8.13 9.57
N THR A 33 7.14 8.49 10.00
CA THR A 33 8.14 9.07 9.10
C THR A 33 8.80 7.99 8.25
N TYR A 34 9.54 8.37 7.21
CA TYR A 34 10.36 7.43 6.43
C TYR A 34 11.37 6.69 7.29
N GLY A 35 11.97 7.38 8.28
CA GLY A 35 12.89 6.77 9.23
C GLY A 35 12.22 5.72 10.12
N GLN A 36 11.03 6.03 10.65
CA GLN A 36 10.27 5.08 11.46
C GLN A 36 9.82 3.85 10.64
N VAL A 37 9.40 4.04 9.39
CA VAL A 37 9.10 2.92 8.48
C VAL A 37 10.36 2.06 8.25
N ALA A 38 11.52 2.68 8.03
CA ALA A 38 12.77 1.94 7.86
C ALA A 38 13.18 1.18 9.12
N GLU A 39 12.92 1.71 10.31
CA GLU A 39 13.16 1.03 11.59
C GLU A 39 12.22 -0.19 11.75
N GLU A 40 10.94 -0.04 11.45
CA GLU A 40 9.99 -1.18 11.48
C GLU A 40 10.36 -2.26 10.46
N ILE A 41 10.84 -1.87 9.27
CA ILE A 41 11.40 -2.82 8.29
C ILE A 41 12.60 -3.58 8.90
N ALA A 42 13.51 -2.88 9.59
CA ALA A 42 14.65 -3.53 10.23
C ALA A 42 14.21 -4.51 11.35
N ARG A 43 13.18 -4.16 12.13
CA ARG A 43 12.57 -5.05 13.14
C ARG A 43 12.04 -6.33 12.50
N LEU A 44 11.32 -6.21 11.39
CA LEU A 44 10.83 -7.38 10.65
C LEU A 44 11.97 -8.18 10.00
N HIS A 45 13.04 -7.54 9.52
CA HIS A 45 14.21 -8.25 9.02
C HIS A 45 14.91 -9.09 10.11
N LEU A 46 14.98 -8.58 11.33
CA LEU A 46 15.51 -9.37 12.48
C LEU A 46 14.61 -10.57 12.76
N LEU A 47 13.30 -10.40 12.73
CA LEU A 47 12.34 -11.50 12.86
C LEU A 47 12.52 -12.54 11.74
N PHE A 48 12.61 -12.12 10.50
CA PHE A 48 12.79 -13.01 9.35
C PHE A 48 14.10 -13.79 9.45
N LYS A 49 15.18 -13.12 9.85
CA LYS A 49 16.48 -13.76 10.10
C LYS A 49 16.40 -14.77 11.25
N HIS A 50 15.78 -14.42 12.38
CA HIS A 50 15.56 -15.32 13.50
C HIS A 50 14.81 -16.58 13.09
N CYS A 51 13.77 -16.43 12.27
CA CYS A 51 13.00 -17.53 11.71
C CYS A 51 13.71 -18.26 10.56
N SER A 52 14.97 -17.94 10.25
CA SER A 52 15.72 -18.53 9.13
C SER A 52 14.99 -18.47 7.79
N LEU A 53 14.28 -17.36 7.55
CA LEU A 53 13.65 -17.10 6.26
C LEU A 53 14.73 -16.95 5.18
N ARG A 54 14.54 -17.54 4.02
CA ARG A 54 15.50 -17.53 2.91
C ARG A 54 15.05 -16.54 1.84
N ARG A 55 16.01 -16.07 1.04
CA ARG A 55 15.70 -15.33 -0.19
C ARG A 55 14.85 -16.18 -1.11
N GLY A 56 13.77 -15.60 -1.64
CA GLY A 56 12.81 -16.30 -2.49
C GLY A 56 11.71 -17.06 -1.76
N ASP A 57 11.77 -17.18 -0.41
CA ASP A 57 10.61 -17.61 0.36
C ASP A 57 9.47 -16.61 0.17
N LYS A 58 8.24 -17.09 0.27
CA LYS A 58 7.06 -16.27 0.01
C LYS A 58 6.40 -15.85 1.33
N ILE A 59 5.96 -14.60 1.34
CA ILE A 59 5.20 -14.01 2.46
C ILE A 59 3.90 -13.44 1.89
N SER A 60 2.77 -13.95 2.38
CA SER A 60 1.45 -13.41 2.03
C SER A 60 1.09 -12.22 2.92
N VAL A 61 0.37 -11.26 2.33
CA VAL A 61 -0.23 -10.14 3.07
C VAL A 61 -1.68 -9.95 2.63
N ILE A 62 -2.61 -9.89 3.60
CA ILE A 62 -4.04 -9.69 3.36
C ILE A 62 -4.63 -8.79 4.44
N GLY A 63 -5.31 -7.73 4.04
CA GLY A 63 -5.97 -6.79 4.95
C GLY A 63 -6.33 -5.49 4.28
N LYS A 64 -6.90 -4.58 5.06
CA LYS A 64 -7.15 -3.22 4.62
C LYS A 64 -5.85 -2.46 4.47
N ASN A 65 -5.85 -1.44 3.60
CA ASN A 65 -4.72 -0.53 3.50
C ASN A 65 -4.44 0.13 4.85
N ASN A 66 -3.26 -0.12 5.40
CA ASN A 66 -2.73 0.58 6.58
C ASN A 66 -1.20 0.63 6.51
N ALA A 67 -0.58 1.38 7.38
CA ALA A 67 0.87 1.54 7.43
C ALA A 67 1.59 0.19 7.60
N HIS A 68 1.08 -0.69 8.46
CA HIS A 68 1.67 -2.01 8.69
C HIS A 68 1.59 -2.92 7.45
N TRP A 69 0.53 -2.81 6.63
CA TRP A 69 0.47 -3.51 5.33
C TRP A 69 1.62 -3.06 4.42
N CYS A 70 1.84 -1.74 4.32
CA CYS A 70 2.94 -1.18 3.51
C CYS A 70 4.30 -1.59 4.06
N ILE A 71 4.48 -1.55 5.38
CA ILE A 71 5.72 -1.96 6.06
C ILE A 71 6.00 -3.45 5.83
N ALA A 72 5.01 -4.33 6.01
CA ALA A 72 5.16 -5.77 5.76
C ALA A 72 5.54 -6.07 4.30
N TYR A 73 4.91 -5.36 3.35
CA TYR A 73 5.26 -5.45 1.92
C TYR A 73 6.71 -5.04 1.68
N MET A 74 7.10 -3.86 2.17
CA MET A 74 8.46 -3.33 1.99
C MET A 74 9.49 -4.20 2.68
N ALA A 75 9.25 -4.65 3.91
CA ALA A 75 10.13 -5.58 4.61
C ALA A 75 10.35 -6.87 3.82
N THR A 76 9.29 -7.42 3.23
CA THR A 76 9.38 -8.64 2.43
C THR A 76 10.29 -8.47 1.23
N ILE A 77 10.05 -7.47 0.39
CA ILE A 77 10.84 -7.28 -0.85
C ILE A 77 12.27 -6.85 -0.56
N THR A 78 12.50 -6.03 0.47
CA THR A 78 13.82 -5.52 0.83
C THR A 78 14.67 -6.55 1.56
N TYR A 79 14.06 -7.59 2.14
CA TYR A 79 14.75 -8.78 2.65
C TYR A 79 15.18 -9.72 1.52
N GLY A 80 14.49 -9.67 0.38
CA GLY A 80 14.69 -10.57 -0.76
C GLY A 80 13.75 -11.77 -0.77
N ALA A 81 12.67 -11.72 0.01
CA ALA A 81 11.56 -12.63 -0.09
C ALA A 81 10.57 -12.15 -1.17
N ILE A 82 9.66 -13.04 -1.58
CA ILE A 82 8.63 -12.76 -2.59
C ILE A 82 7.34 -12.40 -1.87
N ILE A 83 6.79 -11.23 -2.18
CA ILE A 83 5.51 -10.78 -1.61
C ILE A 83 4.33 -11.38 -2.39
N VAL A 84 3.30 -11.81 -1.66
CA VAL A 84 2.04 -12.34 -2.18
C VAL A 84 0.89 -11.50 -1.63
N PRO A 85 0.57 -10.35 -2.24
CA PRO A 85 -0.55 -9.53 -1.80
C PRO A 85 -1.87 -10.18 -2.20
N ILE A 86 -2.78 -10.31 -1.23
CA ILE A 86 -4.09 -10.93 -1.41
C ILE A 86 -5.15 -9.86 -1.19
N LEU A 87 -6.14 -9.79 -2.08
CA LEU A 87 -7.27 -8.87 -1.94
C LEU A 87 -8.09 -9.25 -0.70
N GLN A 88 -8.42 -8.26 0.14
CA GLN A 88 -9.14 -8.45 1.38
C GLN A 88 -10.53 -9.08 1.22
N ASP A 89 -11.13 -8.93 0.03
CA ASP A 89 -12.49 -9.38 -0.29
C ASP A 89 -12.52 -10.82 -0.83
N PHE A 90 -11.37 -11.51 -0.89
CA PHE A 90 -11.33 -12.92 -1.26
C PHE A 90 -11.95 -13.79 -0.17
N SER A 91 -12.63 -14.84 -0.60
CA SER A 91 -13.24 -15.81 0.33
C SER A 91 -12.15 -16.56 1.12
N PRO A 92 -12.46 -17.08 2.33
CA PRO A 92 -11.53 -17.92 3.07
C PRO A 92 -10.94 -19.06 2.25
N ASN A 93 -11.73 -19.69 1.39
CA ASN A 93 -11.25 -20.78 0.52
C ASN A 93 -10.24 -20.28 -0.52
N ASP A 94 -10.45 -19.08 -1.09
CA ASP A 94 -9.47 -18.48 -2.01
C ASP A 94 -8.18 -18.14 -1.27
N VAL A 95 -8.28 -17.62 -0.04
CA VAL A 95 -7.10 -17.31 0.78
C VAL A 95 -6.32 -18.58 1.10
N HIS A 96 -6.99 -19.66 1.55
CA HIS A 96 -6.34 -20.96 1.78
C HIS A 96 -5.64 -21.46 0.52
N HIS A 97 -6.32 -21.39 -0.63
CA HIS A 97 -5.74 -21.79 -1.91
C HIS A 97 -4.50 -20.97 -2.24
N ILE A 98 -4.57 -19.65 -2.17
CA ILE A 98 -3.46 -18.74 -2.55
C ILE A 98 -2.26 -18.96 -1.63
N VAL A 99 -2.46 -19.01 -0.31
CA VAL A 99 -1.40 -19.21 0.66
C VAL A 99 -0.68 -20.53 0.45
N ASN A 100 -1.42 -21.62 0.23
CA ASN A 100 -0.86 -22.93 -0.01
C ASN A 100 -0.20 -23.04 -1.41
N HIS A 101 -0.86 -22.56 -2.46
CA HIS A 101 -0.35 -22.62 -3.84
C HIS A 101 0.91 -21.75 -4.02
N SER A 102 0.98 -20.62 -3.34
CA SER A 102 2.19 -19.77 -3.33
C SER A 102 3.30 -20.37 -2.47
N GLU A 103 3.02 -21.38 -1.64
CA GLU A 103 3.93 -21.93 -0.63
C GLU A 103 4.39 -20.82 0.35
N SER A 104 3.46 -19.96 0.79
CA SER A 104 3.81 -18.89 1.70
C SER A 104 4.23 -19.42 3.07
N THR A 105 5.39 -18.95 3.53
CA THR A 105 5.97 -19.33 4.83
C THR A 105 5.33 -18.53 5.97
N PHE A 106 5.05 -17.24 5.72
CA PHE A 106 4.41 -16.34 6.67
C PHE A 106 3.19 -15.67 6.05
N LEU A 107 2.26 -15.28 6.92
CA LEU A 107 1.08 -14.51 6.58
C LEU A 107 0.98 -13.29 7.50
N PHE A 108 0.92 -12.09 6.92
CA PHE A 108 0.50 -10.87 7.61
C PHE A 108 -0.96 -10.63 7.31
N THR A 109 -1.80 -10.50 8.35
CA THR A 109 -3.26 -10.42 8.14
C THR A 109 -3.93 -9.51 9.18
N SER A 110 -5.11 -8.98 8.83
CA SER A 110 -6.00 -8.38 9.81
C SER A 110 -6.60 -9.48 10.70
N ASP A 111 -6.76 -9.20 11.99
CA ASP A 111 -7.23 -10.17 12.98
C ASP A 111 -8.57 -10.80 12.59
N ASN A 112 -9.52 -9.96 12.17
CA ASN A 112 -10.85 -10.42 11.74
C ASN A 112 -10.82 -11.32 10.49
N ILE A 113 -9.79 -11.22 9.66
CA ILE A 113 -9.60 -12.15 8.52
C ILE A 113 -9.07 -13.47 9.07
N TRP A 114 -8.06 -13.42 9.97
CA TRP A 114 -7.51 -14.61 10.58
C TRP A 114 -8.56 -15.45 11.32
N ASP A 115 -9.43 -14.81 12.08
CA ASP A 115 -10.53 -15.45 12.83
C ASP A 115 -11.50 -16.25 11.93
N ASN A 116 -11.52 -15.97 10.62
CA ASN A 116 -12.36 -16.67 9.63
C ASN A 116 -11.59 -17.69 8.79
N LEU A 117 -10.27 -17.87 9.02
CA LEU A 117 -9.47 -18.87 8.34
C LEU A 117 -9.37 -20.16 9.17
N GLU A 118 -9.29 -21.27 8.47
CA GLU A 118 -9.12 -22.60 9.08
C GLU A 118 -7.62 -22.92 9.09
N GLU A 119 -7.02 -22.91 10.29
CA GLU A 119 -5.58 -23.13 10.49
C GLU A 119 -5.11 -24.45 9.88
N GLU A 120 -5.90 -25.51 10.04
CA GLU A 120 -5.57 -26.87 9.57
C GLU A 120 -5.41 -26.93 8.04
N LYS A 121 -6.03 -25.99 7.32
CA LYS A 121 -5.92 -25.90 5.86
C LYS A 121 -4.67 -25.16 5.41
N LEU A 122 -3.92 -24.52 6.32
CA LEU A 122 -2.75 -23.69 6.01
C LEU A 122 -1.45 -24.45 6.34
N THR A 123 -1.23 -25.58 5.71
CA THR A 123 -0.21 -26.57 6.08
C THR A 123 1.23 -26.09 5.90
N GLY A 124 1.49 -25.07 5.05
CA GLY A 124 2.83 -24.50 4.80
C GLY A 124 3.23 -23.38 5.73
N LEU A 125 2.27 -22.74 6.43
CA LEU A 125 2.55 -21.59 7.29
C LEU A 125 3.36 -21.96 8.54
N ARG A 126 4.38 -21.15 8.81
CA ARG A 126 5.20 -21.23 10.04
C ARG A 126 4.80 -20.17 11.06
N GLY A 127 4.24 -19.04 10.61
CA GLY A 127 3.78 -17.98 11.49
C GLY A 127 2.78 -17.05 10.80
N VAL A 128 1.90 -16.47 11.62
CA VAL A 128 0.91 -15.47 11.21
C VAL A 128 1.03 -14.26 12.12
N PHE A 129 1.02 -13.07 11.53
CA PHE A 129 1.24 -11.80 12.22
C PHE A 129 0.08 -10.84 11.96
N SER A 130 -0.34 -10.14 13.02
CA SER A 130 -1.36 -9.11 12.93
C SER A 130 -0.86 -7.88 12.17
N LEU A 131 -1.68 -7.32 11.28
CA LEU A 131 -1.45 -6.00 10.67
C LEU A 131 -1.82 -4.83 11.61
N THR A 132 -2.24 -5.12 12.85
CA THR A 132 -2.49 -4.09 13.85
C THR A 132 -1.22 -3.65 14.57
N ASP A 133 -0.33 -4.60 14.90
CA ASP A 133 0.84 -4.36 15.76
C ASP A 133 1.99 -5.37 15.56
N PHE A 134 1.93 -6.16 14.52
CA PHE A 134 2.87 -7.24 14.20
C PHE A 134 2.99 -8.35 15.27
N ARG A 135 2.06 -8.42 16.25
CA ARG A 135 2.04 -9.55 17.17
C ARG A 135 1.81 -10.87 16.46
N CYS A 136 2.35 -11.93 17.01
CA CYS A 136 2.14 -13.29 16.51
C CYS A 136 0.72 -13.76 16.84
N LEU A 137 -0.09 -14.05 15.84
CA LEU A 137 -1.43 -14.65 15.95
C LEU A 137 -1.35 -16.17 15.99
N TYR A 138 -0.41 -16.74 15.24
CA TYR A 138 -0.17 -18.17 15.13
C TYR A 138 1.31 -18.46 14.89
N GLN A 139 1.80 -19.56 15.44
CA GLN A 139 3.10 -20.14 15.10
C GLN A 139 3.03 -21.66 15.20
N ARG A 140 3.66 -22.34 14.26
CA ARG A 140 3.59 -23.80 14.14
C ARG A 140 4.43 -24.51 15.20
N ASP A 141 5.65 -24.06 15.42
CA ASP A 141 6.65 -24.78 16.20
C ASP A 141 6.96 -24.03 17.53
N GLY A 142 6.37 -24.50 18.62
CA GLY A 142 6.64 -24.00 19.95
C GLY A 142 6.33 -22.50 20.12
N GLU A 143 7.06 -21.81 21.00
CA GLU A 143 6.85 -20.38 21.27
C GLU A 143 8.00 -19.49 20.77
N THR A 144 8.79 -19.93 19.81
CA THR A 144 10.04 -19.28 19.39
C THR A 144 9.80 -17.88 18.83
N ILE A 145 8.79 -17.71 17.97
CA ILE A 145 8.41 -16.43 17.37
C ILE A 145 7.91 -15.47 18.44
N GLN A 146 6.98 -15.89 19.30
CA GLN A 146 6.45 -15.04 20.37
C GLN A 146 7.52 -14.62 21.38
N LYS A 147 8.43 -15.54 21.73
CA LYS A 147 9.57 -15.22 22.61
C LYS A 147 10.52 -14.22 21.98
N PHE A 148 10.78 -14.35 20.69
CA PHE A 148 11.60 -13.38 19.94
C PHE A 148 10.93 -12.00 19.92
N LEU A 149 9.66 -11.91 19.56
CA LEU A 149 8.90 -10.65 19.51
C LEU A 149 8.86 -9.95 20.88
N LYS A 150 8.72 -10.68 21.99
CA LYS A 150 8.81 -10.12 23.34
C LYS A 150 10.19 -9.51 23.67
N ASN A 151 11.24 -9.94 22.99
CA ASN A 151 12.61 -9.46 23.19
C ASN A 151 13.11 -8.59 22.02
N LEU A 152 12.23 -8.23 21.09
CA LEU A 152 12.62 -7.55 19.85
C LEU A 152 13.37 -6.23 20.09
N ASP A 153 13.02 -5.47 21.14
CA ASP A 153 13.73 -4.23 21.48
C ASP A 153 15.17 -4.51 21.94
N LYS A 154 15.40 -5.62 22.63
CA LYS A 154 16.78 -6.04 23.00
C LYS A 154 17.58 -6.45 21.77
N GLU A 155 16.95 -7.16 20.83
CA GLU A 155 17.58 -7.55 19.57
C GLU A 155 17.90 -6.34 18.70
N MET A 156 17.00 -5.35 18.67
CA MET A 156 17.24 -4.06 18.02
C MET A 156 18.42 -3.33 18.66
N HIS A 157 18.44 -3.20 19.99
CA HIS A 157 19.55 -2.56 20.69
C HIS A 157 20.88 -3.31 20.51
N SER A 158 20.86 -4.63 20.49
CA SER A 158 22.05 -5.46 20.23
C SER A 158 22.57 -5.27 18.80
N SER A 159 21.66 -5.18 17.82
CA SER A 159 22.01 -5.00 16.41
C SER A 159 22.42 -3.57 16.08
N TYR A 160 21.86 -2.60 16.80
CA TYR A 160 22.06 -1.15 16.60
C TYR A 160 22.33 -0.46 17.95
N PRO A 161 23.53 -0.63 18.55
CA PRO A 161 23.80 -0.13 19.91
C PRO A 161 23.72 1.40 20.07
N GLN A 162 23.88 2.15 18.97
CA GLN A 162 23.77 3.62 18.94
C GLN A 162 22.37 4.10 18.47
N GLY A 163 21.40 3.19 18.41
CA GLY A 163 20.10 3.44 17.80
C GLY A 163 20.10 3.19 16.29
N PHE A 164 18.91 2.95 15.74
CA PHE A 164 18.76 2.80 14.29
C PHE A 164 18.75 4.17 13.61
N SER A 165 19.54 4.31 12.57
CA SER A 165 19.71 5.56 11.83
C SER A 165 19.68 5.33 10.33
N ARG A 166 19.66 6.40 9.53
CA ARG A 166 19.65 6.33 8.06
C ARG A 166 20.86 5.60 7.49
N GLU A 167 21.97 5.61 8.17
CA GLU A 167 23.22 4.94 7.80
C GLU A 167 23.11 3.41 7.93
N ASN A 168 22.24 2.93 8.80
CA ASN A 168 22.00 1.51 9.01
C ASN A 168 21.11 0.87 7.94
N ILE A 169 20.46 1.67 7.09
CA ILE A 169 19.61 1.13 6.02
C ILE A 169 20.49 0.41 5.01
N GLN A 170 20.41 -0.91 4.99
CA GLN A 170 21.08 -1.77 4.00
C GLN A 170 20.12 -2.87 3.58
N TYR A 171 19.62 -2.78 2.37
CA TYR A 171 18.70 -3.77 1.83
C TYR A 171 19.43 -4.77 0.95
N THR A 172 18.77 -5.89 0.67
CA THR A 172 19.37 -6.93 -0.18
C THR A 172 19.62 -6.41 -1.59
N THR A 173 20.73 -6.85 -2.18
CA THR A 173 21.02 -6.62 -3.60
C THR A 173 20.51 -7.78 -4.42
N LEU A 174 19.28 -7.68 -4.92
CA LEU A 174 18.72 -8.61 -5.89
C LEU A 174 18.71 -7.96 -7.28
N SER A 175 19.01 -8.74 -8.28
CA SER A 175 18.86 -8.31 -9.67
C SER A 175 17.38 -8.17 -10.02
N ASN A 176 17.04 -7.17 -10.85
CA ASN A 176 15.67 -6.89 -11.27
C ASN A 176 15.04 -8.01 -12.12
N ASP A 177 15.79 -9.00 -12.60
CA ASP A 177 15.27 -10.18 -13.30
C ASP A 177 14.65 -11.21 -12.37
N LYS A 178 14.87 -11.11 -11.06
CA LYS A 178 14.27 -12.00 -10.07
C LYS A 178 12.80 -11.69 -9.83
N VAL A 179 12.01 -12.74 -9.61
CA VAL A 179 10.63 -12.61 -9.16
C VAL A 179 10.61 -11.99 -7.77
N MET A 180 9.82 -10.93 -7.61
CA MET A 180 9.66 -10.21 -6.33
C MET A 180 8.23 -10.20 -5.84
N LEU A 181 7.27 -10.48 -6.72
CA LEU A 181 5.84 -10.45 -6.39
C LEU A 181 5.09 -11.56 -7.13
N LEU A 182 4.16 -12.22 -6.42
CA LEU A 182 3.16 -13.11 -7.00
C LEU A 182 1.79 -12.47 -6.83
N ASN A 183 1.17 -12.04 -7.93
CA ASN A 183 -0.16 -11.44 -7.92
C ASN A 183 -1.21 -12.43 -8.40
N TYR A 184 -2.19 -12.72 -7.55
CA TYR A 184 -3.26 -13.65 -7.89
C TYR A 184 -4.46 -12.92 -8.49
N THR A 185 -4.91 -13.42 -9.63
CA THR A 185 -6.09 -12.90 -10.32
C THR A 185 -7.20 -13.95 -10.32
N SER A 186 -8.47 -13.52 -10.23
CA SER A 186 -9.62 -14.40 -10.40
C SER A 186 -9.58 -15.02 -11.80
N GLY A 187 -9.24 -16.31 -11.88
CA GLY A 187 -9.20 -17.01 -13.15
C GLY A 187 -10.60 -17.24 -13.71
N THR A 188 -10.78 -17.11 -15.02
CA THR A 188 -12.01 -17.48 -15.73
C THR A 188 -12.34 -18.97 -15.63
N THR A 189 -11.40 -19.79 -15.16
CA THR A 189 -11.48 -21.25 -15.03
C THR A 189 -11.76 -21.74 -13.61
N GLY A 190 -12.13 -20.85 -12.67
CA GLY A 190 -12.53 -21.19 -11.29
C GLY A 190 -11.41 -21.18 -10.25
N PHE A 191 -10.12 -21.19 -10.65
CA PHE A 191 -9.00 -21.08 -9.71
C PHE A 191 -8.17 -19.82 -9.97
N SER A 192 -7.75 -19.16 -8.88
CA SER A 192 -6.87 -18.00 -8.97
C SER A 192 -5.51 -18.38 -9.55
N LYS A 193 -5.02 -17.61 -10.52
CA LYS A 193 -3.71 -17.81 -11.16
C LYS A 193 -2.70 -16.86 -10.59
N GLY A 194 -1.53 -17.36 -10.17
CA GLY A 194 -0.41 -16.55 -9.70
C GLY A 194 0.42 -15.98 -10.85
N VAL A 195 0.37 -14.68 -11.05
CA VAL A 195 1.20 -13.97 -12.04
C VAL A 195 2.53 -13.61 -11.37
N MET A 196 3.62 -14.10 -11.92
CA MET A 196 4.99 -13.81 -11.45
C MET A 196 5.46 -12.47 -12.00
N LEU A 197 5.75 -11.52 -11.11
CA LEU A 197 6.28 -10.21 -11.48
C LEU A 197 7.72 -10.07 -10.98
N THR A 198 8.61 -9.71 -11.89
CA THR A 198 10.01 -9.46 -11.60
C THR A 198 10.25 -8.04 -11.12
N GLY A 199 11.41 -7.78 -10.55
CA GLY A 199 11.84 -6.41 -10.24
C GLY A 199 11.80 -5.48 -11.45
N ASN A 200 12.05 -5.97 -12.68
CA ASN A 200 11.91 -5.18 -13.91
C ASN A 200 10.47 -4.75 -14.18
N ASN A 201 9.50 -5.63 -13.95
CA ASN A 201 8.09 -5.29 -14.12
C ASN A 201 7.66 -4.18 -13.14
N LEU A 202 8.07 -4.32 -11.87
CA LEU A 202 7.75 -3.34 -10.82
C LEU A 202 8.49 -2.01 -11.06
N ALA A 203 9.80 -2.07 -11.34
CA ALA A 203 10.62 -0.90 -11.64
C ALA A 203 10.11 -0.14 -12.87
N GLY A 204 9.55 -0.85 -13.86
CA GLY A 204 8.96 -0.23 -15.06
C GLY A 204 7.85 0.76 -14.71
N ASN A 205 6.88 0.32 -13.90
CA ASN A 205 5.77 1.16 -13.47
C ASN A 205 6.24 2.30 -12.56
N VAL A 206 7.12 2.02 -11.59
CA VAL A 206 7.63 3.03 -10.66
C VAL A 206 8.47 4.08 -11.39
N THR A 207 9.37 3.68 -12.27
CA THR A 207 10.20 4.60 -13.07
C THR A 207 9.33 5.45 -14.01
N PHE A 208 8.28 4.86 -14.61
CA PHE A 208 7.30 5.62 -15.37
C PHE A 208 6.65 6.70 -14.50
N GLY A 209 6.12 6.33 -13.33
CA GLY A 209 5.49 7.28 -12.40
C GLY A 209 6.44 8.39 -11.93
N ILE A 210 7.70 8.08 -11.66
CA ILE A 210 8.74 9.08 -11.31
C ILE A 210 8.97 10.05 -12.48
N ARG A 211 9.10 9.54 -13.70
CA ARG A 211 9.39 10.35 -14.91
C ARG A 211 8.26 11.26 -15.35
N THR A 212 7.03 11.00 -14.92
CA THR A 212 5.91 11.92 -15.17
C THR A 212 6.03 13.23 -14.40
N GLU A 213 6.84 13.27 -13.33
CA GLU A 213 7.03 14.41 -12.43
C GLU A 213 5.73 14.95 -11.81
N LEU A 214 4.66 14.16 -11.85
CA LEU A 214 3.37 14.53 -11.28
C LEU A 214 3.42 14.58 -9.74
N LEU A 215 4.24 13.72 -9.13
CA LEU A 215 4.51 13.71 -7.70
C LEU A 215 5.90 14.26 -7.42
N LYS A 216 6.02 15.04 -6.36
CA LYS A 216 7.28 15.59 -5.85
C LYS A 216 7.47 15.22 -4.39
N LYS A 217 8.71 15.25 -3.95
CA LYS A 217 9.08 15.09 -2.53
C LYS A 217 8.24 15.98 -1.64
N GLY A 218 7.62 15.41 -0.60
CA GLY A 218 6.74 16.09 0.34
C GLY A 218 5.30 16.33 -0.15
N ASP A 219 4.96 16.00 -1.39
CA ASP A 219 3.56 16.00 -1.87
C ASP A 219 2.72 14.98 -1.07
N LYS A 220 1.41 15.20 -1.03
CA LYS A 220 0.44 14.33 -0.35
C LYS A 220 -0.36 13.52 -1.34
N VAL A 221 -0.56 12.25 -1.02
CA VAL A 221 -1.41 11.31 -1.77
C VAL A 221 -2.46 10.73 -0.82
N LEU A 222 -3.70 10.62 -1.27
CA LEU A 222 -4.73 9.84 -0.61
C LEU A 222 -4.88 8.51 -1.33
N SER A 223 -4.45 7.44 -0.67
CA SER A 223 -4.58 6.08 -1.18
C SER A 223 -5.91 5.46 -0.74
N PHE A 224 -6.78 5.18 -1.69
CA PHE A 224 -8.10 4.58 -1.47
C PHE A 224 -8.39 3.36 -2.37
N HIS A 225 -7.46 3.05 -3.27
CA HIS A 225 -7.51 1.80 -4.03
C HIS A 225 -6.92 0.65 -3.20
N PRO A 226 -7.41 -0.60 -3.38
CA PRO A 226 -6.78 -1.74 -2.74
C PRO A 226 -5.31 -1.85 -3.15
N LEU A 227 -4.39 -1.84 -2.18
CA LEU A 227 -2.94 -1.93 -2.45
C LEU A 227 -2.52 -3.33 -2.93
N ALA A 228 -3.34 -4.35 -2.68
CA ALA A 228 -3.15 -5.68 -3.26
C ALA A 228 -3.48 -5.73 -4.76
N HIS A 229 -4.13 -4.68 -5.31
CA HIS A 229 -4.39 -4.55 -6.74
C HIS A 229 -3.23 -3.81 -7.43
N ALA A 230 -2.81 -4.27 -8.61
CA ALA A 230 -1.63 -3.77 -9.33
C ALA A 230 -1.60 -2.24 -9.50
N TYR A 231 -2.74 -1.61 -9.80
CA TYR A 231 -2.83 -0.16 -9.99
C TYR A 231 -2.58 0.64 -8.71
N GLY A 232 -3.28 0.30 -7.62
CA GLY A 232 -3.07 0.93 -6.31
C GLY A 232 -1.65 0.66 -5.78
N CYS A 233 -1.16 -0.57 -5.93
CA CYS A 233 0.20 -0.93 -5.56
C CYS A 233 1.25 -0.07 -6.27
N ALA A 234 1.16 0.05 -7.59
CA ALA A 234 2.16 0.74 -8.39
C ALA A 234 2.17 2.26 -8.14
N PHE A 235 1.01 2.90 -8.06
CA PHE A 235 0.92 4.36 -8.09
C PHE A 235 0.60 4.98 -6.73
N ASP A 236 -0.39 4.46 -5.98
CA ASP A 236 -0.72 4.99 -4.66
C ASP A 236 0.37 4.69 -3.62
N PHE A 237 1.12 3.59 -3.80
CA PHE A 237 2.08 3.10 -2.82
C PHE A 237 3.52 3.15 -3.33
N LEU A 238 3.90 2.30 -4.30
CA LEU A 238 5.31 2.11 -4.67
C LEU A 238 5.93 3.38 -5.27
N THR A 239 5.26 4.03 -6.24
CA THR A 239 5.76 5.29 -6.83
C THR A 239 5.78 6.40 -5.79
N ALA A 240 4.70 6.55 -5.03
CA ALA A 240 4.60 7.57 -4.00
C ALA A 240 5.72 7.45 -2.95
N THR A 241 5.99 6.23 -2.46
CA THR A 241 7.08 5.96 -1.52
C THR A 241 8.46 6.22 -2.14
N ALA A 242 8.67 5.84 -3.41
CA ALA A 242 9.95 6.06 -4.08
C ALA A 242 10.28 7.55 -4.28
N VAL A 243 9.28 8.38 -4.51
CA VAL A 243 9.42 9.84 -4.70
C VAL A 243 9.64 10.59 -3.38
N GLY A 244 9.23 10.03 -2.25
CA GLY A 244 9.30 10.72 -0.95
C GLY A 244 8.04 11.51 -0.62
N THR A 245 6.85 11.00 -1.00
CA THR A 245 5.56 11.64 -0.71
C THR A 245 4.97 11.15 0.61
N HIS A 246 4.03 11.91 1.15
CA HIS A 246 3.23 11.52 2.29
C HIS A 246 1.95 10.80 1.82
N VAL A 247 1.82 9.52 2.08
CA VAL A 247 0.66 8.71 1.71
C VAL A 247 -0.29 8.58 2.89
N THR A 248 -1.51 9.08 2.74
CA THR A 248 -2.61 8.84 3.69
C THR A 248 -3.42 7.64 3.22
N LEU A 249 -3.50 6.61 4.03
CA LEU A 249 -4.11 5.32 3.73
C LEU A 249 -5.56 5.30 4.23
N LEU A 250 -6.51 5.15 3.31
CA LEU A 250 -7.92 5.07 3.62
C LEU A 250 -8.31 3.60 3.90
N GLY A 251 -8.13 3.17 5.14
CA GLY A 251 -8.40 1.79 5.57
C GLY A 251 -9.87 1.37 5.60
N LYS A 252 -10.79 2.29 5.29
CA LYS A 252 -12.24 2.04 5.26
C LYS A 252 -12.71 1.73 3.85
N ILE A 253 -13.80 0.97 3.75
CA ILE A 253 -14.46 0.75 2.45
C ILE A 253 -14.85 2.13 1.88
N PRO A 254 -14.37 2.50 0.69
CA PRO A 254 -14.56 3.84 0.17
C PRO A 254 -16.00 4.06 -0.28
N SER A 255 -16.83 4.69 0.57
CA SER A 255 -18.08 5.30 0.12
C SER A 255 -17.79 6.70 -0.43
N PRO A 256 -18.62 7.23 -1.35
CA PRO A 256 -18.42 8.58 -1.87
C PRO A 256 -18.31 9.64 -0.76
N LYS A 257 -19.11 9.51 0.31
CA LYS A 257 -19.10 10.43 1.45
C LYS A 257 -17.76 10.39 2.21
N ILE A 258 -17.22 9.20 2.43
CA ILE A 258 -15.93 9.02 3.13
C ILE A 258 -14.79 9.55 2.27
N ILE A 259 -14.77 9.24 0.97
CA ILE A 259 -13.75 9.72 0.03
C ILE A 259 -13.75 11.25 -0.01
N MET A 260 -14.92 11.88 -0.15
CA MET A 260 -15.02 13.34 -0.22
C MET A 260 -14.51 14.02 1.05
N LYS A 261 -14.87 13.50 2.22
CA LYS A 261 -14.35 13.99 3.50
C LYS A 261 -12.84 13.84 3.59
N ALA A 262 -12.31 12.70 3.18
CA ALA A 262 -10.87 12.47 3.16
C ALA A 262 -10.12 13.40 2.20
N PHE A 263 -10.66 13.70 1.02
CA PHE A 263 -10.10 14.70 0.11
C PHE A 263 -10.03 16.11 0.74
N GLU A 264 -11.11 16.51 1.41
CA GLU A 264 -11.18 17.81 2.08
C GLU A 264 -10.15 17.94 3.21
N GLU A 265 -9.93 16.88 3.98
CA GLU A 265 -8.99 16.86 5.12
C GLU A 265 -7.53 16.69 4.68
N VAL A 266 -7.25 15.74 3.77
CA VAL A 266 -5.89 15.42 3.32
C VAL A 266 -5.36 16.45 2.32
N LYS A 267 -6.22 16.94 1.42
CA LYS A 267 -5.87 17.89 0.34
C LYS A 267 -4.71 17.36 -0.52
N PRO A 268 -4.88 16.24 -1.22
CA PRO A 268 -3.81 15.62 -1.98
C PRO A 268 -3.32 16.52 -3.12
N ASN A 269 -2.04 16.35 -3.50
CA ASN A 269 -1.42 17.07 -4.61
C ASN A 269 -1.67 16.39 -5.96
N LEU A 270 -1.90 15.07 -5.93
CA LEU A 270 -2.29 14.27 -7.09
C LEU A 270 -3.43 13.33 -6.68
N ILE A 271 -4.43 13.22 -7.54
CA ILE A 271 -5.54 12.28 -7.36
C ILE A 271 -5.38 11.16 -8.39
N ILE A 272 -5.06 9.98 -7.90
CA ILE A 272 -4.98 8.77 -8.73
C ILE A 272 -6.31 8.03 -8.57
N THR A 273 -7.02 7.81 -9.67
CA THR A 273 -8.37 7.23 -9.58
C THR A 273 -8.75 6.45 -10.84
N VAL A 274 -9.89 5.77 -10.76
CA VAL A 274 -10.47 5.00 -11.86
C VAL A 274 -11.79 5.65 -12.31
N PRO A 275 -12.21 5.48 -13.59
CA PRO A 275 -13.39 6.14 -14.14
C PRO A 275 -14.65 6.00 -13.29
N LEU A 276 -14.86 4.83 -12.69
CA LEU A 276 -16.03 4.56 -11.85
C LEU A 276 -16.16 5.52 -10.65
N VAL A 277 -15.04 5.93 -10.06
CA VAL A 277 -15.03 6.87 -8.93
C VAL A 277 -15.41 8.27 -9.41
N ILE A 278 -14.83 8.70 -10.53
CA ILE A 278 -15.18 10.00 -11.16
C ILE A 278 -16.65 10.04 -11.56
N GLU A 279 -17.19 8.97 -12.13
CA GLU A 279 -18.63 8.88 -12.46
C GLU A 279 -19.51 9.02 -11.21
N LYS A 280 -19.13 8.37 -10.10
CA LYS A 280 -19.87 8.50 -8.84
C LYS A 280 -19.81 9.91 -8.28
N ILE A 281 -18.65 10.57 -8.36
CA ILE A 281 -18.49 11.98 -7.96
C ILE A 281 -19.36 12.86 -8.85
N TYR A 282 -19.32 12.68 -10.17
CA TYR A 282 -20.16 13.40 -11.12
C TYR A 282 -21.65 13.25 -10.78
N LYS A 283 -22.13 12.02 -10.62
CA LYS A 283 -23.54 11.72 -10.33
C LYS A 283 -24.01 12.35 -9.00
N ASN A 284 -23.15 12.38 -7.99
CA ASN A 284 -23.52 12.84 -6.66
C ASN A 284 -23.36 14.36 -6.47
N ILE A 285 -22.44 15.01 -7.18
CA ILE A 285 -22.13 16.44 -6.99
C ILE A 285 -22.61 17.28 -8.17
N ILE A 286 -22.28 16.89 -9.40
CA ILE A 286 -22.48 17.71 -10.59
C ILE A 286 -23.91 17.54 -11.14
N GLN A 287 -24.35 16.32 -11.31
CA GLN A 287 -25.65 16.01 -11.91
C GLN A 287 -26.83 16.65 -11.15
N PRO A 288 -26.88 16.68 -9.79
CA PRO A 288 -27.95 17.39 -9.07
C PRO A 288 -27.93 18.90 -9.29
N LEU A 289 -26.76 19.51 -9.55
CA LEU A 289 -26.65 20.93 -9.85
C LEU A 289 -27.20 21.24 -11.26
N ILE A 290 -26.81 20.45 -12.25
CA ILE A 290 -27.25 20.60 -13.65
C ILE A 290 -28.76 20.34 -13.80
N ASN A 291 -29.30 19.41 -13.03
CA ASN A 291 -30.72 19.02 -13.11
C ASN A 291 -31.69 19.98 -12.40
N LYS A 292 -31.22 21.04 -11.75
CA LYS A 292 -32.09 22.09 -11.18
C LYS A 292 -32.93 22.76 -12.27
N LYS A 293 -34.21 23.05 -11.97
CA LYS A 293 -35.12 23.78 -12.88
C LYS A 293 -34.45 25.07 -13.37
N GLY A 294 -34.47 25.32 -14.67
CA GLY A 294 -33.83 26.49 -15.28
C GLY A 294 -32.33 26.37 -15.58
N MET A 295 -31.58 25.43 -14.93
CA MET A 295 -30.14 25.32 -15.16
C MET A 295 -29.82 24.84 -16.59
N LYS A 296 -30.58 23.87 -17.11
CA LYS A 296 -30.44 23.40 -18.51
C LYS A 296 -30.69 24.53 -19.53
N TRP A 297 -31.61 25.44 -19.21
CA TRP A 297 -31.89 26.61 -20.06
C TRP A 297 -30.73 27.63 -19.94
N ALA A 298 -30.29 27.93 -18.74
CA ALA A 298 -29.19 28.87 -18.50
C ALA A 298 -27.85 28.40 -19.12
N LEU A 299 -27.60 27.11 -19.21
CA LEU A 299 -26.43 26.54 -19.91
C LEU A 299 -26.44 26.72 -21.42
N ASN A 300 -27.58 27.12 -22.02
CA ASN A 300 -27.67 27.42 -23.44
C ASN A 300 -27.51 28.93 -23.76
N ILE A 301 -27.28 29.76 -22.72
CA ILE A 301 -27.09 31.20 -22.87
C ILE A 301 -25.60 31.52 -22.80
N PRO A 302 -24.97 32.08 -23.88
CA PRO A 302 -23.58 32.51 -23.85
C PRO A 302 -23.29 33.45 -22.66
N LEU A 303 -22.11 33.32 -22.03
CA LEU A 303 -21.66 34.01 -20.82
C LEU A 303 -22.26 33.45 -19.50
N LEU A 304 -23.54 33.05 -19.46
CA LEU A 304 -24.12 32.38 -18.30
C LEU A 304 -23.60 30.95 -18.18
N ASP A 305 -23.45 30.25 -19.31
CA ASP A 305 -22.83 28.92 -19.36
C ASP A 305 -21.43 28.94 -18.76
N THR A 306 -20.58 29.87 -19.14
CA THR A 306 -19.23 30.03 -18.66
C THR A 306 -19.18 30.30 -17.12
N GLN A 307 -20.11 31.14 -16.63
CA GLN A 307 -20.21 31.39 -15.18
C GLN A 307 -20.66 30.14 -14.41
N ILE A 308 -21.63 29.39 -14.97
CA ILE A 308 -22.13 28.15 -14.38
C ILE A 308 -21.03 27.08 -14.35
N TYR A 309 -20.32 26.88 -15.46
CA TYR A 309 -19.18 25.94 -15.52
C TYR A 309 -18.08 26.32 -14.55
N ASN A 310 -17.75 27.59 -14.42
CA ASN A 310 -16.76 28.06 -13.43
C ASN A 310 -17.20 27.78 -11.98
N GLN A 311 -18.48 27.96 -11.65
CA GLN A 311 -19.02 27.62 -10.34
C GLN A 311 -19.01 26.11 -10.08
N ILE A 312 -19.37 25.31 -11.07
CA ILE A 312 -19.31 23.83 -10.97
C ILE A 312 -17.86 23.39 -10.79
N ARG A 313 -16.95 23.92 -11.62
CA ARG A 313 -15.51 23.64 -11.54
C ARG A 313 -14.95 23.98 -10.15
N LYS A 314 -15.27 25.17 -9.62
CA LYS A 314 -14.84 25.58 -8.28
C LYS A 314 -15.34 24.60 -7.20
N LYS A 315 -16.64 24.26 -7.23
CA LYS A 315 -17.23 23.30 -6.30
C LYS A 315 -16.58 21.93 -6.39
N LEU A 316 -16.24 21.45 -7.60
CA LEU A 316 -15.56 20.19 -7.79
C LEU A 316 -14.12 20.24 -7.24
N ILE A 317 -13.39 21.31 -7.53
CA ILE A 317 -12.04 21.53 -7.02
C ILE A 317 -12.06 21.57 -5.50
N ASP A 318 -12.94 22.34 -4.89
CA ASP A 318 -13.06 22.46 -3.44
C ASP A 318 -13.41 21.12 -2.79
N ALA A 319 -14.35 20.37 -3.38
CA ALA A 319 -14.77 19.06 -2.93
C ALA A 319 -13.66 17.99 -3.02
N LEU A 320 -12.70 18.16 -3.90
CA LEU A 320 -11.51 17.31 -4.04
C LEU A 320 -10.29 17.82 -3.29
N GLY A 321 -10.48 18.75 -2.34
CA GLY A 321 -9.44 19.27 -1.46
C GLY A 321 -8.70 20.51 -1.95
N GLY A 322 -8.95 20.96 -3.18
CA GLY A 322 -8.52 22.26 -3.71
C GLY A 322 -7.03 22.44 -4.01
N ARG A 323 -6.21 21.40 -3.87
CA ARG A 323 -4.74 21.48 -4.04
C ARG A 323 -4.16 20.57 -5.13
N PHE A 324 -4.94 19.67 -5.67
CA PHE A 324 -4.43 18.74 -6.69
C PHE A 324 -4.02 19.47 -7.97
N LYS A 325 -2.96 18.98 -8.58
CA LYS A 325 -2.41 19.46 -9.85
C LYS A 325 -3.11 18.79 -11.02
N GLU A 326 -3.43 17.49 -10.85
CA GLU A 326 -4.01 16.63 -11.88
C GLU A 326 -4.79 15.46 -11.25
N ILE A 327 -5.71 14.88 -12.04
CA ILE A 327 -6.52 13.71 -11.68
C ILE A 327 -6.29 12.61 -12.71
#